data_a4feb212a7075e443a932e7306797ab3
#
_entry.id   a4feb212a7075e443a932e7306797ab3
#
_cell.length_a   1.000
_cell.length_b   1.000
_cell.length_c   1.000
_cell.angle_alpha   90.00
_cell.angle_beta   90.00
_cell.angle_gamma   90.00
#
_symmetry.space_group_name_H-M   'P 1'
#
loop_
_entity.id
_entity.type
_entity.pdbx_description
1 polymer ?
#
loop_
_entity_poly.entity_id
_entity_poly.type
_entity_poly.pdbx_seq_one_letter_code
_entity_poly.pdbx_strand_id
1 'polypeptide(L)'
;MYIRWKQYVLRRTADVTLKAFLVDSVRVEGRPRQRILGYLGAIRERYQQAPAHRLRFWSQVAPRLTALQVDPGTRTALEACLARVVPRLTPADLAILEAQRTALAHLAATLGEPSTRRAPATALLPHAGHDTPRGGANGTPHHSPAPD
;
A
#
# COMPACT_ATOMS: atom_id res chain seq x y z
N MET A 1 -27.29 7.64 1.77
CA MET A 1 -25.91 7.05 1.67
C MET A 1 -25.58 6.29 2.96
N TYR A 2 -24.80 5.20 2.88
CA TYR A 2 -24.38 4.38 4.02
C TYR A 2 -23.08 3.63 3.71
N ILE A 3 -22.43 3.11 4.77
CA ILE A 3 -21.20 2.31 4.63
C ILE A 3 -21.57 0.84 4.48
N ARG A 4 -21.05 0.22 3.42
CA ARG A 4 -21.11 -1.23 3.21
C ARG A 4 -19.72 -1.82 3.39
N TRP A 5 -19.60 -2.73 4.33
CA TRP A 5 -18.39 -3.53 4.52
C TRP A 5 -18.47 -4.81 3.69
N LYS A 6 -17.39 -5.13 2.99
CA LYS A 6 -17.20 -6.42 2.32
C LYS A 6 -16.01 -7.13 2.92
N GLN A 7 -16.20 -8.40 3.22
CA GLN A 7 -15.14 -9.28 3.72
C GLN A 7 -14.51 -10.03 2.55
N TYR A 8 -13.18 -10.07 2.55
CA TYR A 8 -12.38 -10.84 1.60
C TYR A 8 -11.44 -11.75 2.38
N VAL A 9 -11.60 -13.05 2.22
CA VAL A 9 -10.73 -14.05 2.86
C VAL A 9 -9.59 -14.39 1.91
N LEU A 10 -8.35 -14.21 2.35
CA LEU A 10 -7.18 -14.66 1.61
C LEU A 10 -7.02 -16.17 1.82
N ARG A 11 -7.20 -16.95 0.74
CA ARG A 11 -7.18 -18.42 0.80
C ARG A 11 -5.90 -19.02 1.40
N ARG A 12 -4.74 -18.35 1.23
CA ARG A 12 -3.44 -18.85 1.72
C ARG A 12 -3.20 -18.64 3.22
N THR A 13 -3.77 -17.61 3.82
CA THR A 13 -3.47 -17.18 5.20
C THR A 13 -4.69 -17.19 6.10
N ALA A 14 -5.88 -17.50 5.56
CA ALA A 14 -7.17 -17.31 6.21
C ALA A 14 -7.39 -15.87 6.77
N ASP A 15 -6.56 -14.90 6.37
CA ASP A 15 -6.69 -13.52 6.78
C ASP A 15 -7.94 -12.88 6.17
N VAL A 16 -8.73 -12.25 6.99
CA VAL A 16 -9.90 -11.49 6.58
C VAL A 16 -9.52 -10.03 6.36
N THR A 17 -9.81 -9.52 5.17
CA THR A 17 -9.68 -8.10 4.84
C THR A 17 -11.06 -7.47 4.73
N LEU A 18 -11.30 -6.44 5.52
CA LEU A 18 -12.52 -5.64 5.51
C LEU A 18 -12.31 -4.45 4.55
N LYS A 19 -13.19 -4.33 3.56
CA LYS A 19 -13.20 -3.20 2.63
C LYS A 19 -14.45 -2.36 2.84
N ALA A 20 -14.28 -1.06 3.07
CA ALA A 20 -15.37 -0.10 3.22
C ALA A 20 -15.72 0.54 1.87
N PHE A 21 -17.00 0.53 1.55
CA PHE A 21 -17.56 1.19 0.36
C PHE A 21 -18.66 2.18 0.78
N LEU A 22 -18.66 3.34 0.15
CA LEU A 22 -19.79 4.26 0.22
C LEU A 22 -20.83 3.81 -0.80
N VAL A 23 -22.06 3.61 -0.34
CA VAL A 23 -23.16 3.10 -1.14
C VAL A 23 -24.34 4.01 -1.00
N ASP A 24 -25.03 4.25 -2.11
CA ASP A 24 -26.32 4.92 -2.12
C ASP A 24 -27.44 3.96 -2.52
N SER A 25 -28.63 4.21 -2.02
CA SER A 25 -29.82 3.46 -2.39
C SER A 25 -30.66 4.33 -3.33
N VAL A 26 -30.71 3.93 -4.59
CA VAL A 26 -31.50 4.60 -5.62
C VAL A 26 -32.66 3.71 -6.05
N ARG A 27 -33.80 4.31 -6.39
CA ARG A 27 -34.91 3.58 -7.00
C ARG A 27 -34.80 3.66 -8.53
N VAL A 28 -34.73 2.49 -9.16
CA VAL A 28 -34.75 2.35 -10.61
C VAL A 28 -35.98 1.53 -10.97
N GLU A 29 -36.86 2.06 -11.77
CA GLU A 29 -38.16 1.42 -12.16
C GLU A 29 -38.97 0.91 -10.94
N GLY A 30 -39.03 1.75 -9.89
CA GLY A 30 -39.73 1.43 -8.63
C GLY A 30 -39.04 0.40 -7.72
N ARG A 31 -37.92 -0.21 -8.15
CA ARG A 31 -37.16 -1.19 -7.37
C ARG A 31 -35.94 -0.54 -6.71
N PRO A 32 -35.65 -0.84 -5.44
CA PRO A 32 -34.45 -0.34 -4.78
C PRO A 32 -33.19 -0.99 -5.40
N ARG A 33 -32.24 -0.18 -5.82
CA ARG A 33 -30.93 -0.58 -6.33
C ARG A 33 -29.83 0.04 -5.48
N GLN A 34 -28.78 -0.71 -5.20
CA GLN A 34 -27.59 -0.21 -4.53
C GLN A 34 -26.56 0.26 -5.55
N ARG A 35 -26.16 1.51 -5.44
CA ARG A 35 -25.10 2.12 -6.27
C ARG A 35 -23.89 2.35 -5.42
N ILE A 36 -22.76 1.75 -5.77
CA ILE A 36 -21.46 2.03 -5.12
C ILE A 36 -20.98 3.38 -5.64
N LEU A 37 -20.82 4.34 -4.73
CA LEU A 37 -20.31 5.67 -5.02
C LEU A 37 -18.78 5.70 -5.00
N GLY A 38 -18.16 4.93 -4.10
CA GLY A 38 -16.71 4.85 -4.02
C GLY A 38 -16.20 3.85 -3.00
N TYR A 39 -14.93 3.52 -3.15
CA TYR A 39 -14.16 2.75 -2.19
C TYR A 39 -13.47 3.68 -1.19
N LEU A 40 -13.64 3.44 0.10
CA LEU A 40 -13.09 4.31 1.15
C LEU A 40 -11.77 3.82 1.73
N GLY A 41 -11.64 2.52 1.96
CA GLY A 41 -10.41 1.96 2.53
C GLY A 41 -10.54 0.48 2.84
N ALA A 42 -9.42 -0.14 3.22
CA ALA A 42 -9.38 -1.51 3.70
C ALA A 42 -8.49 -1.65 4.93
N ILE A 43 -8.87 -2.60 5.80
CA ILE A 43 -8.07 -3.00 6.94
C ILE A 43 -8.18 -4.52 7.11
N ARG A 44 -7.08 -5.18 7.50
CA ARG A 44 -7.16 -6.59 7.91
C ARG A 44 -7.77 -6.68 9.30
N GLU A 45 -8.69 -7.61 9.50
CA GLU A 45 -9.42 -7.76 10.75
C GLU A 45 -8.50 -7.85 11.97
N ARG A 46 -7.45 -8.66 11.89
CA ARG A 46 -6.45 -8.81 12.96
C ARG A 46 -5.68 -7.53 13.33
N TYR A 47 -5.73 -6.51 12.47
CA TYR A 47 -5.02 -5.25 12.68
C TYR A 47 -5.94 -4.06 13.01
N GLN A 48 -7.22 -4.30 13.25
CA GLN A 48 -8.18 -3.24 13.60
C GLN A 48 -7.77 -2.45 14.84
N GLN A 49 -7.08 -3.10 15.78
CA GLN A 49 -6.59 -2.46 17.00
C GLN A 49 -5.18 -1.90 16.87
N ALA A 50 -4.45 -2.21 15.80
CA ALA A 50 -3.08 -1.76 15.62
C ALA A 50 -3.02 -0.29 15.16
N PRO A 51 -2.37 0.62 15.91
CA PRO A 51 -2.38 2.06 15.63
C PRO A 51 -1.91 2.42 14.22
N ALA A 52 -0.83 1.80 13.73
CA ALA A 52 -0.28 2.07 12.41
C ALA A 52 -1.26 1.72 11.27
N HIS A 53 -2.02 0.62 11.41
CA HIS A 53 -2.99 0.20 10.42
C HIS A 53 -4.26 1.07 10.46
N ARG A 54 -4.67 1.51 11.65
CA ARG A 54 -5.76 2.48 11.83
C ARG A 54 -5.39 3.84 11.22
N LEU A 55 -4.17 4.32 11.47
CA LEU A 55 -3.66 5.55 10.85
C LEU A 55 -3.73 5.47 9.33
N ARG A 56 -3.19 4.39 8.76
CA ARG A 56 -3.22 4.17 7.31
C ARG A 56 -4.66 4.10 6.75
N PHE A 57 -5.58 3.45 7.45
CA PHE A 57 -6.97 3.40 7.04
C PHE A 57 -7.59 4.81 7.02
N TRP A 58 -7.49 5.57 8.11
CA TRP A 58 -8.07 6.89 8.24
C TRP A 58 -7.44 7.92 7.29
N SER A 59 -6.15 7.81 6.99
CA SER A 59 -5.47 8.66 6.00
C SER A 59 -6.01 8.45 4.58
N GLN A 60 -6.60 7.29 4.27
CA GLN A 60 -7.24 7.03 2.99
C GLN A 60 -8.70 7.50 2.96
N VAL A 61 -9.42 7.36 4.06
CA VAL A 61 -10.85 7.70 4.16
C VAL A 61 -11.10 9.19 3.97
N ALA A 62 -10.35 10.03 4.68
CA ALA A 62 -10.57 11.48 4.69
C ALA A 62 -10.53 12.12 3.28
N PRO A 63 -9.46 11.93 2.47
CA PRO A 63 -9.42 12.52 1.13
C PRO A 63 -10.47 11.92 0.18
N ARG A 64 -10.84 10.66 0.36
CA ARG A 64 -11.86 10.01 -0.49
C ARG A 64 -13.27 10.54 -0.21
N LEU A 65 -13.63 10.77 1.04
CA LEU A 65 -14.89 11.42 1.39
C LEU A 65 -14.94 12.85 0.83
N THR A 66 -13.82 13.56 0.86
CA THR A 66 -13.71 14.91 0.24
C THR A 66 -13.90 14.84 -1.28
N ALA A 67 -13.21 13.90 -1.96
CA ALA A 67 -13.33 13.73 -3.42
C ALA A 67 -14.74 13.33 -3.86
N LEU A 68 -15.49 12.63 -3.02
CA LEU A 68 -16.89 12.26 -3.26
C LEU A 68 -17.88 13.40 -2.92
N GLN A 69 -17.38 14.56 -2.52
CA GLN A 69 -18.17 15.77 -2.21
C GLN A 69 -19.31 15.49 -1.21
N VAL A 70 -19.06 14.62 -0.24
CA VAL A 70 -20.02 14.31 0.81
C VAL A 70 -20.21 15.53 1.71
N ASP A 71 -21.47 15.94 1.94
CA ASP A 71 -21.77 17.05 2.82
C ASP A 71 -21.27 16.84 4.27
N PRO A 72 -20.96 17.90 5.04
CA PRO A 72 -20.34 17.78 6.35
C PRO A 72 -21.16 16.97 7.37
N GLY A 73 -22.49 17.10 7.36
CA GLY A 73 -23.38 16.37 8.28
C GLY A 73 -23.38 14.87 8.01
N THR A 74 -23.58 14.50 6.73
CA THR A 74 -23.49 13.10 6.27
C THR A 74 -22.09 12.53 6.51
N ARG A 75 -21.05 13.32 6.27
CA ARG A 75 -19.66 12.92 6.52
C ARG A 75 -19.44 12.51 7.97
N THR A 76 -19.90 13.33 8.92
CA THR A 76 -19.78 13.03 10.36
C THR A 76 -20.46 11.72 10.71
N ALA A 77 -21.67 11.49 10.20
CA ALA A 77 -22.41 10.25 10.43
C ALA A 77 -21.68 9.02 9.82
N LEU A 78 -21.15 9.15 8.62
CA LEU A 78 -20.38 8.08 7.96
C LEU A 78 -19.07 7.77 8.71
N GLU A 79 -18.37 8.80 9.18
CA GLU A 79 -17.15 8.64 9.97
C GLU A 79 -17.45 7.96 11.33
N ALA A 80 -18.57 8.28 11.96
CA ALA A 80 -19.02 7.57 13.17
C ALA A 80 -19.33 6.09 12.90
N CYS A 81 -19.96 5.78 11.77
CA CYS A 81 -20.19 4.39 11.34
C CYS A 81 -18.88 3.64 11.09
N LEU A 82 -17.90 4.27 10.43
CA LEU A 82 -16.58 3.68 10.21
C LEU A 82 -15.85 3.43 11.53
N ALA A 83 -15.94 4.37 12.48
CA ALA A 83 -15.27 4.29 13.78
C ALA A 83 -15.75 3.12 14.66
N ARG A 84 -16.96 2.62 14.43
CA ARG A 84 -17.47 1.41 15.11
C ARG A 84 -16.68 0.15 14.72
N VAL A 85 -16.14 0.10 13.51
CA VAL A 85 -15.39 -1.05 13.00
C VAL A 85 -13.88 -0.77 13.11
N VAL A 86 -13.44 0.43 12.77
CA VAL A 86 -12.04 0.86 12.86
C VAL A 86 -11.95 2.07 13.79
N PRO A 87 -11.64 1.87 15.06
CA PRO A 87 -11.60 2.95 16.04
C PRO A 87 -10.68 4.11 15.61
N ARG A 88 -11.05 5.34 15.99
CA ARG A 88 -10.17 6.50 15.78
C ARG A 88 -8.91 6.36 16.62
N LEU A 89 -7.83 6.99 16.17
CA LEU A 89 -6.60 7.04 16.95
C LEU A 89 -6.80 7.88 18.22
N THR A 90 -6.31 7.35 19.33
CA THR A 90 -6.23 8.07 20.59
C THR A 90 -4.90 8.80 20.73
N PRO A 91 -4.76 9.78 21.65
CA PRO A 91 -3.46 10.38 21.94
C PRO A 91 -2.37 9.37 22.32
N ALA A 92 -2.75 8.29 23.05
CA ALA A 92 -1.85 7.20 23.39
C ALA A 92 -1.35 6.44 22.15
N ASP A 93 -2.23 6.18 21.18
CA ASP A 93 -1.84 5.55 19.90
C ASP A 93 -0.83 6.41 19.13
N LEU A 94 -1.03 7.74 19.12
CA LEU A 94 -0.11 8.68 18.45
C LEU A 94 1.26 8.68 19.13
N ALA A 95 1.31 8.64 20.46
CA ALA A 95 2.56 8.54 21.21
C ALA A 95 3.32 7.24 20.89
N ILE A 96 2.62 6.12 20.77
CA ILE A 96 3.21 4.83 20.36
C ILE A 96 3.82 4.93 18.95
N LEU A 97 3.08 5.51 18.01
CA LEU A 97 3.56 5.67 16.63
C LEU A 97 4.80 6.58 16.55
N GLU A 98 4.83 7.64 17.32
CA GLU A 98 5.98 8.55 17.37
C GLU A 98 7.21 7.87 17.98
N ALA A 99 7.05 7.12 19.06
CA ALA A 99 8.12 6.34 19.66
C ALA A 99 8.69 5.29 18.68
N GLN A 100 7.82 4.59 17.94
CA GLN A 100 8.24 3.64 16.90
C GLN A 100 9.01 4.33 15.77
N ARG A 101 8.55 5.49 15.32
CA ARG A 101 9.23 6.27 14.29
C ARG A 101 10.62 6.69 14.73
N THR A 102 10.76 7.18 15.95
CA THR A 102 12.04 7.59 16.54
C THR A 102 13.00 6.40 16.65
N ALA A 103 12.52 5.25 17.13
CA ALA A 103 13.32 4.04 17.24
C ALA A 103 13.83 3.55 15.87
N LEU A 104 12.97 3.57 14.85
CA LEU A 104 13.37 3.22 13.48
C LEU A 104 14.39 4.20 12.89
N ALA A 105 14.26 5.49 13.16
CA ALA A 105 15.22 6.50 12.73
C ALA A 105 16.59 6.29 13.38
N HIS A 106 16.62 5.97 14.67
CA HIS A 106 17.84 5.59 15.39
C HIS A 106 18.51 4.37 14.79
N LEU A 107 17.76 3.31 14.53
CA LEU A 107 18.29 2.09 13.90
C LEU A 107 18.85 2.37 12.51
N ALA A 108 18.15 3.16 11.70
CA ALA A 108 18.60 3.55 10.37
C ALA A 108 19.92 4.34 10.43
N ALA A 109 20.06 5.27 11.39
CA ALA A 109 21.27 6.05 11.59
C ALA A 109 22.45 5.15 12.02
N THR A 110 22.19 4.16 12.87
CA THR A 110 23.23 3.21 13.37
C THR A 110 23.70 2.24 12.29
N LEU A 111 22.77 1.81 11.41
CA LEU A 111 23.08 0.88 10.31
C LEU A 111 23.57 1.60 9.04
N GLY A 112 23.35 2.90 8.93
CA GLY A 112 23.68 3.70 7.75
C GLY A 112 25.07 4.31 7.74
N GLU A 113 25.95 4.04 8.72
CA GLU A 113 27.36 4.35 8.57
C GLU A 113 28.00 3.34 7.62
N PRO A 114 28.27 3.72 6.35
CA PRO A 114 29.09 2.90 5.48
C PRO A 114 30.47 2.85 6.17
N SER A 115 30.83 1.67 6.68
CA SER A 115 32.19 1.39 7.10
C SER A 115 33.11 1.70 5.92
N THR A 116 33.64 2.92 5.88
CA THR A 116 34.75 3.32 5.02
C THR A 116 36.00 2.60 5.53
N ARG A 117 35.99 1.27 5.44
CA ARG A 117 37.25 0.51 5.38
C ARG A 117 37.88 0.87 4.05
N ARG A 118 38.64 1.94 4.12
CA ARG A 118 39.68 2.29 3.16
C ARG A 118 40.51 1.04 2.91
N ALA A 119 40.23 0.38 1.80
CA ALA A 119 41.13 -0.66 1.31
C ALA A 119 42.50 -0.02 1.08
N PRO A 120 43.59 -0.62 1.59
CA PRO A 120 44.94 -0.12 1.28
C PRO A 120 45.12 -0.23 -0.25
N ALA A 121 45.56 0.89 -0.83
CA ALA A 121 45.97 0.95 -2.22
C ALA A 121 47.09 -0.05 -2.44
N THR A 122 46.78 -1.20 -3.01
CA THR A 122 47.81 -2.13 -3.54
C THR A 122 48.21 -1.64 -4.90
N ALA A 123 49.50 -1.38 -4.97
CA ALA A 123 50.26 -0.82 -6.06
C ALA A 123 49.99 -1.45 -7.43
N LEU A 124 50.03 -0.59 -8.43
CA LEU A 124 50.17 -0.90 -9.84
C LEU A 124 51.28 -1.93 -10.08
N LEU A 125 50.97 -2.94 -10.87
CA LEU A 125 51.92 -3.57 -11.77
C LEU A 125 51.34 -3.53 -13.20
N PRO A 126 52.13 -3.02 -14.16
CA PRO A 126 51.74 -3.05 -15.57
C PRO A 126 52.06 -4.41 -16.17
N HIS A 127 51.06 -5.04 -16.75
CA HIS A 127 51.34 -6.17 -17.65
C HIS A 127 50.84 -5.85 -19.05
N ALA A 128 51.85 -5.88 -19.89
CA ALA A 128 51.84 -5.75 -21.34
C ALA A 128 50.94 -6.79 -22.04
N GLY A 129 50.41 -6.35 -23.12
CA GLY A 129 50.12 -6.93 -24.42
C GLY A 129 49.69 -8.39 -24.52
N HIS A 130 48.56 -8.60 -25.14
CA HIS A 130 48.47 -9.52 -26.28
C HIS A 130 47.24 -9.15 -27.13
N ASP A 131 47.60 -8.67 -28.32
CA ASP A 131 46.75 -8.71 -29.52
C ASP A 131 46.29 -10.15 -29.80
N THR A 132 45.06 -10.32 -30.23
CA THR A 132 44.72 -11.04 -31.46
C THR A 132 43.24 -10.95 -31.79
N PRO A 133 42.88 -10.72 -33.02
CA PRO A 133 41.50 -10.65 -33.53
C PRO A 133 41.09 -11.96 -34.23
N ARG A 134 39.80 -12.22 -34.28
CA ARG A 134 39.06 -13.05 -35.25
C ARG A 134 37.72 -13.40 -34.65
N GLY A 135 36.55 -13.13 -35.22
CA GLY A 135 36.12 -13.37 -36.59
C GLY A 135 34.96 -14.37 -36.56
N GLY A 136 33.90 -14.08 -37.28
CA GLY A 136 32.82 -15.02 -37.58
C GLY A 136 31.50 -14.67 -36.88
N ALA A 137 30.53 -14.03 -37.45
CA ALA A 137 29.64 -14.28 -38.61
C ALA A 137 28.61 -15.38 -38.37
N ASN A 138 27.39 -15.05 -38.74
CA ASN A 138 26.23 -15.91 -39.06
C ASN A 138 25.44 -16.43 -37.87
N GLY A 139 24.15 -16.38 -37.88
CA GLY A 139 23.15 -16.22 -38.92
C GLY A 139 21.75 -16.42 -38.39
N THR A 140 20.89 -15.76 -39.04
CA THR A 140 19.51 -16.03 -39.47
C THR A 140 18.37 -16.24 -38.48
N PRO A 141 17.22 -15.70 -38.89
CA PRO A 141 15.97 -15.64 -38.13
C PRO A 141 15.04 -16.80 -38.51
N HIS A 142 14.22 -17.22 -37.61
CA HIS A 142 13.02 -18.03 -37.88
C HIS A 142 11.85 -17.38 -37.17
N HIS A 143 10.98 -16.73 -37.88
CA HIS A 143 9.75 -17.18 -38.58
C HIS A 143 8.68 -17.72 -37.63
N SER A 144 7.63 -16.89 -37.53
CA SER A 144 6.26 -17.22 -37.10
C SER A 144 5.70 -18.44 -37.84
N PRO A 145 4.64 -19.08 -37.34
CA PRO A 145 3.30 -18.60 -37.66
C PRO A 145 2.24 -18.73 -36.53
N ALA A 146 1.21 -17.87 -36.59
CA ALA A 146 -0.13 -18.21 -36.18
C ALA A 146 -0.75 -19.14 -37.24
N PRO A 147 -1.78 -19.92 -37.00
CA PRO A 147 -3.15 -19.45 -36.98
C PRO A 147 -4.17 -20.32 -36.18
N ASP A 148 -5.35 -19.86 -36.31
CA ASP A 148 -6.75 -20.34 -36.20
C ASP A 148 -7.35 -20.40 -34.82
#